data_d4f05c2df5242cfef45c321107040663
#
_entry.id   d4f05c2df5242cfef45c321107040663
#
_cell.length_a   1.000
_cell.length_b   1.000
_cell.length_c   1.000
_cell.angle_alpha   90.00
_cell.angle_beta   90.00
_cell.angle_gamma   90.00
#
_symmetry.space_group_name_H-M   'P 1'
#
loop_
_entity.id
_entity.type
_entity.pdbx_description
1 polymer ?
#
loop_
_entity_poly.entity_id
_entity_poly.type
_entity_poly.pdbx_seq_one_letter_code
_entity_poly.pdbx_strand_id
1 'polypeptide(L)'
;MSGVKLGDGRAIAADLIIGADGRNSIVRQRANLPLKQEYQSFDILWFTLPTSPQFASENVFYSLLCGRQGFGVFQGSQGNLQVGWSLPKDEPIEWQKLNWAEKLASASPDWLATHFRQQAGSIERPLLLSIVVGRCPHWQMPGLLLLGDAAHPMSPIRAQGINMALRDVVVAANYLVPLLQSQPDLAAIDAVLPQIQAEREPEIIQIQQLQQAEVAQAEQLRNNALVRYGVSRLAPLIRSLIRQSWLDRQLQLRQGFTQVYLTI
;
A
#
# COMPACT_ATOMS: atom_id res chain seq x y z
N MET A 1 -2.77 18.79 22.46
CA MET A 1 -2.22 19.74 21.45
C MET A 1 -3.19 20.87 21.25
N SER A 2 -2.74 22.09 20.86
CA SER A 2 -3.62 23.26 20.73
C SER A 2 -3.57 23.90 19.34
N GLY A 3 -2.91 23.26 18.38
CA GLY A 3 -2.84 23.78 17.02
C GLY A 3 -1.59 23.34 16.27
N VAL A 4 -1.41 23.88 15.07
CA VAL A 4 -0.28 23.60 14.17
C VAL A 4 0.38 24.90 13.75
N LYS A 5 1.71 24.86 13.56
CA LYS A 5 2.49 25.96 12.99
C LYS A 5 2.90 25.59 11.56
N LEU A 6 2.57 26.44 10.61
CA LEU A 6 2.90 26.28 9.20
C LEU A 6 4.33 26.69 8.90
N GLY A 7 4.86 26.23 7.74
CA GLY A 7 6.21 26.59 7.31
C GLY A 7 6.44 28.07 7.03
N ASP A 8 5.39 28.84 6.76
CA ASP A 8 5.41 30.30 6.58
C ASP A 8 5.33 31.10 7.91
N GLY A 9 5.29 30.36 9.05
CA GLY A 9 5.25 30.93 10.39
C GLY A 9 3.84 31.15 10.97
N ARG A 10 2.77 31.00 10.19
CA ARG A 10 1.39 31.12 10.70
C ARG A 10 1.09 30.02 11.70
N ALA A 11 0.32 30.32 12.73
CA ALA A 11 -0.22 29.35 13.67
C ALA A 11 -1.72 29.21 13.48
N ILE A 12 -2.21 27.98 13.48
CA ILE A 12 -3.64 27.66 13.42
C ILE A 12 -3.97 26.96 14.73
N ALA A 13 -4.84 27.58 15.54
CA ALA A 13 -5.39 26.96 16.74
C ALA A 13 -6.47 25.96 16.35
N ALA A 14 -6.54 24.82 17.05
CA ALA A 14 -7.53 23.78 16.84
C ALA A 14 -7.71 22.96 18.11
N ASP A 15 -8.95 22.52 18.35
CA ASP A 15 -9.31 21.63 19.46
C ASP A 15 -8.90 20.18 19.19
N LEU A 16 -8.86 19.80 17.90
CA LEU A 16 -8.40 18.49 17.43
C LEU A 16 -7.59 18.64 16.16
N ILE A 17 -6.45 17.96 16.12
CA ILE A 17 -5.60 17.82 14.94
C ILE A 17 -5.73 16.39 14.42
N ILE A 18 -6.02 16.23 13.12
CA ILE A 18 -6.03 14.93 12.46
C ILE A 18 -4.78 14.83 11.58
N GLY A 19 -3.88 13.90 11.91
CA GLY A 19 -2.69 13.59 11.13
C GLY A 19 -2.97 12.50 10.10
N ALA A 20 -3.13 12.89 8.82
CA ALA A 20 -3.33 11.97 7.69
C ALA A 20 -2.25 12.21 6.62
N ASP A 21 -1.03 12.57 7.05
CA ASP A 21 0.09 13.03 6.24
C ASP A 21 1.04 11.90 5.79
N GLY A 22 0.54 10.66 5.82
CA GLY A 22 1.15 9.50 5.20
C GLY A 22 2.28 8.85 6.01
N ARG A 23 2.95 7.88 5.38
CA ARG A 23 3.95 6.99 6.04
C ARG A 23 5.10 7.72 6.72
N ASN A 24 5.50 8.87 6.22
CA ASN A 24 6.55 9.71 6.80
C ASN A 24 6.00 10.84 7.67
N SER A 25 4.83 10.65 8.25
CA SER A 25 4.05 11.64 9.00
C SER A 25 4.91 12.55 9.89
N ILE A 26 4.88 13.84 9.59
CA ILE A 26 5.49 14.89 10.40
C ILE A 26 4.68 15.09 11.67
N VAL A 27 3.36 14.98 11.59
CA VAL A 27 2.46 15.09 12.74
C VAL A 27 2.79 14.01 13.78
N ARG A 28 2.93 12.75 13.35
CA ARG A 28 3.36 11.64 14.21
C ARG A 28 4.69 11.90 14.88
N GLN A 29 5.70 12.34 14.10
CA GLN A 29 7.04 12.61 14.61
C GLN A 29 7.05 13.74 15.63
N ARG A 30 6.35 14.84 15.35
CA ARG A 30 6.24 15.98 16.27
C ARG A 30 5.45 15.67 17.53
N ALA A 31 4.52 14.74 17.45
CA ALA A 31 3.77 14.22 18.59
C ALA A 31 4.54 13.17 19.42
N ASN A 32 5.76 12.80 18.99
CA ASN A 32 6.55 11.72 19.61
C ASN A 32 5.79 10.38 19.72
N LEU A 33 4.87 10.10 18.77
CA LEU A 33 4.18 8.83 18.67
C LEU A 33 5.07 7.84 17.92
N PRO A 34 5.55 6.74 18.55
CA PRO A 34 6.46 5.83 17.92
C PRO A 34 5.77 4.98 16.86
N LEU A 35 6.45 4.72 15.75
CA LEU A 35 6.05 3.70 14.79
C LEU A 35 6.83 2.42 15.04
N LYS A 36 6.17 1.33 15.39
CA LYS A 36 6.76 -0.01 15.42
C LYS A 36 6.83 -0.53 13.98
N GLN A 37 8.01 -0.40 13.38
CA GLN A 37 8.23 -0.83 11.99
C GLN A 37 8.49 -2.33 11.93
N GLU A 38 8.02 -2.93 10.84
CA GLU A 38 8.27 -4.31 10.47
C GLU A 38 9.27 -4.35 9.31
N TYR A 39 10.20 -5.30 9.34
CA TYR A 39 11.16 -5.47 8.26
C TYR A 39 10.45 -5.80 6.95
N GLN A 40 10.88 -5.15 5.87
CA GLN A 40 10.42 -5.44 4.51
C GLN A 40 11.62 -5.81 3.65
N SER A 41 11.52 -6.92 2.95
CA SER A 41 12.61 -7.50 2.16
C SER A 41 12.83 -6.83 0.82
N PHE A 42 11.93 -5.95 0.38
CA PHE A 42 12.00 -5.28 -0.92
C PHE A 42 11.46 -3.85 -0.87
N ASP A 43 11.88 -3.07 -1.84
CA ASP A 43 11.29 -1.79 -2.23
C ASP A 43 10.66 -1.92 -3.62
N ILE A 44 10.01 -0.87 -4.14
CA ILE A 44 9.45 -0.87 -5.48
C ILE A 44 10.09 0.25 -6.31
N LEU A 45 10.51 -0.10 -7.52
CA LEU A 45 10.79 0.87 -8.55
C LEU A 45 9.54 1.07 -9.41
N TRP A 46 9.05 2.29 -9.46
CA TRP A 46 7.83 2.65 -10.13
C TRP A 46 8.11 3.35 -11.44
N PHE A 47 7.47 2.86 -12.52
CA PHE A 47 7.57 3.44 -13.86
C PHE A 47 6.19 3.84 -14.34
N THR A 48 6.16 4.91 -15.11
CA THR A 48 4.98 5.35 -15.87
C THR A 48 5.40 5.52 -17.33
N LEU A 49 4.67 4.90 -18.25
CA LEU A 49 4.97 4.93 -19.67
C LEU A 49 3.67 4.92 -20.51
N PRO A 50 3.74 5.26 -21.81
CA PRO A 50 2.57 5.18 -22.68
C PRO A 50 1.97 3.79 -22.68
N THR A 51 0.62 3.71 -22.71
CA THR A 51 -0.08 2.42 -22.73
C THR A 51 0.02 1.74 -24.10
N SER A 52 -0.18 0.44 -24.14
CA SER A 52 -0.35 -0.31 -25.36
C SER A 52 -1.85 -0.48 -25.69
N PRO A 53 -2.23 -0.68 -26.96
CA PRO A 53 -3.62 -0.94 -27.35
C PRO A 53 -4.25 -2.12 -26.59
N GLN A 54 -3.44 -3.10 -26.22
CA GLN A 54 -3.90 -4.28 -25.50
C GLN A 54 -4.35 -3.95 -24.06
N PHE A 55 -3.71 -2.97 -23.39
CA PHE A 55 -4.13 -2.51 -22.06
C PHE A 55 -5.28 -1.50 -22.13
N ALA A 56 -5.43 -0.78 -23.25
CA ALA A 56 -6.43 0.28 -23.38
C ALA A 56 -7.87 -0.25 -23.34
N SER A 57 -8.08 -1.54 -23.64
CA SER A 57 -9.40 -2.17 -23.71
C SER A 57 -9.77 -2.99 -22.47
N GLU A 58 -8.82 -3.23 -21.57
CA GLU A 58 -9.02 -4.17 -20.44
C GLU A 58 -8.54 -3.58 -19.10
N ASN A 59 -9.39 -3.66 -18.09
CA ASN A 59 -9.00 -3.35 -16.71
C ASN A 59 -8.31 -4.58 -16.08
N VAL A 60 -7.09 -4.86 -16.49
CA VAL A 60 -6.32 -6.04 -16.08
C VAL A 60 -5.06 -5.61 -15.31
N PHE A 61 -4.76 -6.34 -14.25
CA PHE A 61 -3.48 -6.30 -13.56
C PHE A 61 -2.72 -7.58 -13.88
N TYR A 62 -1.56 -7.42 -14.52
CA TYR A 62 -0.63 -8.53 -14.76
C TYR A 62 0.41 -8.58 -13.65
N SER A 63 0.53 -9.72 -12.99
CA SER A 63 1.63 -10.03 -12.09
C SER A 63 2.58 -10.98 -12.81
N LEU A 64 3.79 -10.53 -13.06
CA LEU A 64 4.80 -11.24 -13.84
C LEU A 64 5.92 -11.70 -12.92
N LEU A 65 6.34 -12.95 -13.09
CA LEU A 65 7.48 -13.54 -12.39
C LEU A 65 8.41 -14.18 -13.42
N CYS A 66 9.64 -13.67 -13.52
CA CYS A 66 10.68 -14.21 -14.37
C CYS A 66 11.93 -14.51 -13.54
N GLY A 67 12.20 -15.80 -13.31
CA GLY A 67 13.27 -16.24 -12.42
C GLY A 67 13.06 -15.70 -11.00
N ARG A 68 13.97 -14.84 -10.52
CA ARG A 68 13.90 -14.17 -9.20
C ARG A 68 13.27 -12.78 -9.26
N GLN A 69 12.86 -12.33 -10.42
CA GLN A 69 12.35 -10.98 -10.65
C GLN A 69 10.83 -11.00 -10.73
N GLY A 70 10.20 -10.08 -10.03
CA GLY A 70 8.74 -9.93 -10.04
C GLY A 70 8.34 -8.47 -10.26
N PHE A 71 7.30 -8.25 -11.05
CA PHE A 71 6.73 -6.93 -11.24
C PHE A 71 5.24 -6.99 -11.61
N GLY A 72 4.56 -5.92 -11.30
CA GLY A 72 3.16 -5.72 -11.67
C GLY A 72 3.03 -4.72 -12.82
N VAL A 73 2.07 -4.95 -13.73
CA VAL A 73 1.78 -4.05 -14.84
C VAL A 73 0.26 -3.85 -14.92
N PHE A 74 -0.18 -2.60 -14.99
CA PHE A 74 -1.59 -2.25 -15.14
C PHE A 74 -1.77 -0.86 -15.73
N GLN A 75 -2.96 -0.56 -16.24
CA GLN A 75 -3.29 0.77 -16.70
C GLN A 75 -3.71 1.67 -15.53
N GLY A 76 -3.10 2.83 -15.40
CA GLY A 76 -3.49 3.87 -14.47
C GLY A 76 -4.72 4.65 -14.92
N SER A 77 -5.31 5.44 -14.01
CA SER A 77 -6.53 6.23 -14.26
C SER A 77 -6.40 7.26 -15.39
N GLN A 78 -5.19 7.69 -15.70
CA GLN A 78 -4.90 8.62 -16.79
C GLN A 78 -4.60 7.93 -18.14
N GLY A 79 -4.81 6.62 -18.22
CA GLY A 79 -4.55 5.85 -19.43
C GLY A 79 -3.08 5.44 -19.63
N ASN A 80 -2.16 5.86 -18.75
CA ASN A 80 -0.76 5.45 -18.81
C ASN A 80 -0.57 4.03 -18.25
N LEU A 81 0.43 3.33 -18.77
CA LEU A 81 0.85 2.06 -18.20
C LEU A 81 1.70 2.31 -16.95
N GLN A 82 1.35 1.64 -15.86
CA GLN A 82 2.06 1.66 -14.59
C GLN A 82 2.79 0.35 -14.40
N VAL A 83 4.07 0.41 -14.02
CA VAL A 83 4.89 -0.77 -13.75
C VAL A 83 5.52 -0.64 -12.37
N GLY A 84 5.26 -1.61 -11.50
CA GLY A 84 5.89 -1.70 -10.19
C GLY A 84 6.86 -2.87 -10.14
N TRP A 85 8.17 -2.60 -10.23
CA TRP A 85 9.23 -3.61 -10.17
C TRP A 85 9.67 -3.83 -8.72
N SER A 86 9.62 -5.08 -8.25
CA SER A 86 10.12 -5.44 -6.93
C SER A 86 11.65 -5.40 -6.91
N LEU A 87 12.22 -4.56 -6.03
CA LEU A 87 13.65 -4.39 -5.82
C LEU A 87 14.04 -5.04 -4.48
N PRO A 88 14.62 -6.26 -4.47
CA PRO A 88 15.04 -6.91 -3.24
C PRO A 88 16.14 -6.11 -2.54
N LYS A 89 16.07 -6.02 -1.20
CA LYS A 89 17.05 -5.29 -0.38
C LYS A 89 18.31 -6.11 -0.11
N ASP A 90 18.23 -7.42 -0.25
CA ASP A 90 19.37 -8.35 -0.13
C ASP A 90 20.27 -8.45 -1.37
N GLU A 91 19.83 -7.83 -2.49
CA GLU A 91 20.60 -7.79 -3.73
C GLU A 91 20.89 -6.33 -4.09
N PRO A 92 22.08 -5.80 -3.74
CA PRO A 92 22.45 -4.43 -4.11
C PRO A 92 22.61 -4.33 -5.62
N ILE A 93 21.64 -3.70 -6.27
CA ILE A 93 21.65 -3.45 -7.72
C ILE A 93 21.80 -1.95 -7.94
N GLU A 94 22.77 -1.55 -8.77
CA GLU A 94 22.87 -0.17 -9.24
C GLU A 94 21.78 0.14 -10.27
N TRP A 95 20.52 0.11 -9.80
CA TRP A 95 19.31 0.22 -10.64
C TRP A 95 19.27 1.52 -11.46
N GLN A 96 19.99 2.55 -11.03
CA GLN A 96 20.09 3.83 -11.75
C GLN A 96 20.87 3.73 -13.07
N LYS A 97 21.72 2.70 -13.21
CA LYS A 97 22.57 2.47 -14.39
C LYS A 97 21.99 1.45 -15.37
N LEU A 98 20.88 0.80 -15.03
CA LEU A 98 20.29 -0.25 -15.86
C LEU A 98 19.56 0.33 -17.08
N ASN A 99 19.65 -0.39 -18.21
CA ASN A 99 18.73 -0.21 -19.32
C ASN A 99 17.40 -0.85 -18.98
N TRP A 100 16.47 -0.05 -18.46
CA TRP A 100 15.18 -0.53 -17.99
C TRP A 100 14.27 -1.03 -19.08
N ALA A 101 14.36 -0.49 -20.31
CA ALA A 101 13.58 -0.99 -21.44
C ALA A 101 13.90 -2.45 -21.73
N GLU A 102 15.20 -2.78 -21.81
CA GLU A 102 15.64 -4.16 -22.05
C GLU A 102 15.44 -5.06 -20.82
N LYS A 103 15.61 -4.51 -19.61
CA LYS A 103 15.39 -5.27 -18.37
C LYS A 103 13.94 -5.70 -18.21
N LEU A 104 12.99 -4.80 -18.47
CA LEU A 104 11.55 -5.07 -18.47
C LEU A 104 11.19 -6.03 -19.59
N ALA A 105 11.71 -5.80 -20.80
CA ALA A 105 11.46 -6.65 -21.96
C ALA A 105 11.93 -8.08 -21.74
N SER A 106 13.15 -8.28 -21.24
CA SER A 106 13.70 -9.63 -20.99
C SER A 106 12.97 -10.44 -19.94
N ALA A 107 12.20 -9.77 -19.07
CA ALA A 107 11.39 -10.39 -18.02
C ALA A 107 9.91 -10.54 -18.40
N SER A 108 9.53 -10.20 -19.63
CA SER A 108 8.16 -10.13 -20.12
C SER A 108 7.85 -11.14 -21.22
N PRO A 109 6.59 -11.53 -21.41
CA PRO A 109 6.18 -12.23 -22.63
C PRO A 109 6.34 -11.33 -23.87
N ASP A 110 6.51 -11.95 -25.05
CA ASP A 110 6.90 -11.27 -26.30
C ASP A 110 6.06 -10.03 -26.65
N TRP A 111 4.75 -10.10 -26.45
CA TRP A 111 3.84 -8.99 -26.75
C TRP A 111 4.11 -7.75 -25.88
N LEU A 112 4.48 -7.94 -24.61
CA LEU A 112 4.81 -6.87 -23.68
C LEU A 112 6.27 -6.43 -23.82
N ALA A 113 7.18 -7.38 -24.09
CA ALA A 113 8.60 -7.10 -24.38
C ALA A 113 8.78 -6.16 -25.56
N THR A 114 8.01 -6.40 -26.64
CA THR A 114 8.00 -5.54 -27.83
C THR A 114 7.58 -4.10 -27.47
N HIS A 115 6.53 -3.95 -26.66
CA HIS A 115 6.07 -2.64 -26.20
C HIS A 115 7.14 -1.90 -25.39
N PHE A 116 7.79 -2.56 -24.43
CA PHE A 116 8.85 -1.93 -23.62
C PHE A 116 10.03 -1.46 -24.49
N ARG A 117 10.45 -2.23 -25.49
CA ARG A 117 11.50 -1.81 -26.43
C ARG A 117 11.08 -0.63 -27.28
N GLN A 118 9.84 -0.64 -27.77
CA GLN A 118 9.29 0.48 -28.56
C GLN A 118 9.19 1.77 -27.75
N GLN A 119 8.91 1.66 -26.45
CA GLN A 119 8.79 2.79 -25.54
C GLN A 119 10.10 3.13 -24.80
N ALA A 120 11.25 2.61 -25.25
CA ALA A 120 12.53 2.81 -24.57
C ALA A 120 12.87 4.28 -24.29
N GLY A 121 12.56 5.17 -25.26
CA GLY A 121 12.75 6.61 -25.11
C GLY A 121 11.80 7.30 -24.13
N SER A 122 10.69 6.65 -23.77
CA SER A 122 9.68 7.15 -22.83
C SER A 122 9.81 6.53 -21.44
N ILE A 123 10.66 5.52 -21.27
CA ILE A 123 10.95 4.91 -19.96
C ILE A 123 11.91 5.83 -19.23
N GLU A 124 11.33 6.75 -18.48
CA GLU A 124 12.08 7.66 -17.64
C GLU A 124 12.72 6.92 -16.45
N ARG A 125 13.57 7.65 -15.72
CA ARG A 125 14.18 7.14 -14.48
C ARG A 125 13.08 6.73 -13.49
N PRO A 126 13.08 5.48 -12.98
CA PRO A 126 12.05 5.03 -12.06
C PRO A 126 12.07 5.81 -10.75
N LEU A 127 10.89 5.96 -10.16
CA LEU A 127 10.74 6.47 -8.81
C LEU A 127 10.95 5.33 -7.80
N LEU A 128 11.89 5.49 -6.88
CA LEU A 128 12.06 4.54 -5.78
C LEU A 128 10.99 4.78 -4.71
N LEU A 129 10.16 3.80 -4.50
CA LEU A 129 9.17 3.76 -3.42
C LEU A 129 9.70 2.85 -2.31
N SER A 130 10.32 3.46 -1.30
CA SER A 130 10.73 2.74 -0.09
C SER A 130 9.49 2.29 0.68
N ILE A 131 9.40 0.98 0.93
CA ILE A 131 8.28 0.39 1.65
C ILE A 131 8.50 0.55 3.14
N VAL A 132 7.52 1.15 3.80
CA VAL A 132 7.43 1.25 5.25
C VAL A 132 6.15 0.52 5.66
N VAL A 133 6.27 -0.47 6.52
CA VAL A 133 5.14 -1.18 7.13
C VAL A 133 5.30 -1.13 8.65
N GLY A 134 4.21 -0.94 9.35
CA GLY A 134 4.23 -0.92 10.80
C GLY A 134 2.93 -0.39 11.40
N ARG A 135 2.93 -0.20 12.71
CA ARG A 135 1.80 0.39 13.45
C ARG A 135 2.31 1.26 14.59
N CYS A 136 1.60 2.36 14.84
CA CYS A 136 1.74 3.08 16.10
C CYS A 136 1.02 2.30 17.20
N PRO A 137 1.61 2.11 18.38
CA PRO A 137 0.91 1.53 19.53
C PRO A 137 -0.28 2.39 19.98
N HIS A 138 -0.14 3.69 19.81
CA HIS A 138 -1.19 4.67 20.07
C HIS A 138 -1.33 5.57 18.85
N TRP A 139 -2.57 5.70 18.33
CA TRP A 139 -2.86 6.56 17.19
C TRP A 139 -3.25 7.97 17.63
N GLN A 140 -3.35 8.17 18.93
CA GLN A 140 -3.89 9.40 19.52
C GLN A 140 -3.09 9.85 20.75
N MET A 141 -3.24 11.11 21.05
CA MET A 141 -2.92 11.76 22.32
C MET A 141 -3.88 12.96 22.48
N PRO A 142 -3.96 13.61 23.66
CA PRO A 142 -4.86 14.74 23.85
C PRO A 142 -4.74 15.78 22.72
N GLY A 143 -5.88 16.04 22.04
CA GLY A 143 -5.98 16.96 20.91
C GLY A 143 -5.38 16.47 19.60
N LEU A 144 -5.08 15.17 19.43
CA LEU A 144 -4.51 14.61 18.21
C LEU A 144 -5.02 13.21 17.91
N LEU A 145 -5.34 12.95 16.63
CA LEU A 145 -5.61 11.61 16.08
C LEU A 145 -4.81 11.40 14.79
N LEU A 146 -4.16 10.24 14.65
CA LEU A 146 -3.52 9.79 13.40
C LEU A 146 -4.46 8.84 12.67
N LEU A 147 -4.52 8.94 11.33
CA LEU A 147 -5.30 8.07 10.45
C LEU A 147 -4.46 7.57 9.27
N GLY A 148 -4.83 6.41 8.73
CA GLY A 148 -4.19 5.82 7.56
C GLY A 148 -2.69 5.58 7.76
N ASP A 149 -1.89 5.81 6.73
CA ASP A 149 -0.44 5.57 6.74
C ASP A 149 0.32 6.40 7.81
N ALA A 150 -0.28 7.46 8.36
CA ALA A 150 0.30 8.17 9.49
C ALA A 150 0.30 7.32 10.76
N ALA A 151 -0.72 6.48 10.95
CA ALA A 151 -0.88 5.58 12.09
C ALA A 151 -0.35 4.16 11.81
N HIS A 152 -0.62 3.62 10.60
CA HIS A 152 -0.37 2.22 10.25
C HIS A 152 0.02 2.04 8.78
N PRO A 153 1.20 2.54 8.35
CA PRO A 153 1.66 2.34 6.99
C PRO A 153 1.68 0.85 6.63
N MET A 154 1.23 0.54 5.41
CA MET A 154 0.96 -0.81 4.95
C MET A 154 1.82 -1.19 3.75
N SER A 155 1.97 -2.50 3.52
CA SER A 155 2.56 -3.02 2.29
C SER A 155 1.74 -2.61 1.07
N PRO A 156 2.38 -2.28 -0.08
CA PRO A 156 1.66 -2.01 -1.33
C PRO A 156 1.01 -3.26 -1.91
N ILE A 157 1.32 -4.45 -1.38
CA ILE A 157 0.72 -5.71 -1.82
C ILE A 157 -0.79 -5.63 -1.65
N ARG A 158 -1.51 -5.93 -2.74
CA ARG A 158 -2.97 -5.85 -2.85
C ARG A 158 -3.56 -4.43 -2.76
N ALA A 159 -2.74 -3.39 -2.72
CA ALA A 159 -3.18 -1.99 -2.75
C ALA A 159 -4.27 -1.61 -1.72
N GLN A 160 -4.14 -2.11 -0.46
CA GLN A 160 -5.17 -1.92 0.57
C GLN A 160 -5.01 -0.65 1.40
N GLY A 161 -3.87 0.04 1.36
CA GLY A 161 -3.60 1.21 2.20
C GLY A 161 -4.68 2.29 2.11
N ILE A 162 -5.08 2.66 0.88
CA ILE A 162 -6.12 3.67 0.65
C ILE A 162 -7.48 3.20 1.21
N ASN A 163 -7.85 1.94 0.99
CA ASN A 163 -9.10 1.39 1.47
C ASN A 163 -9.17 1.44 3.01
N MET A 164 -8.08 1.08 3.68
CA MET A 164 -8.02 1.12 5.15
C MET A 164 -8.08 2.56 5.67
N ALA A 165 -7.37 3.50 5.05
CA ALA A 165 -7.42 4.90 5.41
C ALA A 165 -8.83 5.50 5.25
N LEU A 166 -9.55 5.17 4.17
CA LEU A 166 -10.94 5.60 3.98
C LEU A 166 -11.88 5.01 5.05
N ARG A 167 -11.67 3.76 5.44
CA ARG A 167 -12.46 3.12 6.52
C ARG A 167 -12.16 3.76 7.87
N ASP A 168 -10.93 4.15 8.14
CA ASP A 168 -10.57 4.92 9.34
C ASP A 168 -11.32 6.25 9.39
N VAL A 169 -11.41 6.95 8.24
CA VAL A 169 -12.14 8.22 8.15
C VAL A 169 -13.63 8.01 8.44
N VAL A 170 -14.25 6.94 7.92
CA VAL A 170 -15.67 6.64 8.19
C VAL A 170 -15.90 6.38 9.68
N VAL A 171 -15.07 5.56 10.32
CA VAL A 171 -15.18 5.30 11.76
C VAL A 171 -14.92 6.56 12.58
N ALA A 172 -13.87 7.31 12.26
CA ALA A 172 -13.59 8.58 12.92
C ALA A 172 -14.76 9.58 12.79
N ALA A 173 -15.38 9.67 11.61
CA ALA A 173 -16.53 10.52 11.38
C ALA A 173 -17.74 10.10 12.24
N ASN A 174 -18.04 8.79 12.32
CA ASN A 174 -19.15 8.28 13.13
C ASN A 174 -19.02 8.64 14.62
N TYR A 175 -17.79 8.68 15.15
CA TYR A 175 -17.55 9.11 16.55
C TYR A 175 -17.50 10.62 16.71
N LEU A 176 -16.80 11.31 15.82
CA LEU A 176 -16.46 12.72 16.01
C LEU A 176 -17.58 13.67 15.56
N VAL A 177 -18.28 13.39 14.46
CA VAL A 177 -19.24 14.35 13.91
C VAL A 177 -20.43 14.58 14.85
N PRO A 178 -21.13 13.54 15.37
CA PRO A 178 -22.21 13.76 16.33
C PRO A 178 -21.72 14.45 17.61
N LEU A 179 -20.51 14.07 18.07
CA LEU A 179 -19.93 14.69 19.27
C LEU A 179 -19.67 16.19 19.05
N LEU A 180 -19.00 16.57 17.95
CA LEU A 180 -18.65 17.95 17.65
C LEU A 180 -19.88 18.85 17.43
N GLN A 181 -21.00 18.29 16.93
CA GLN A 181 -22.25 19.01 16.80
C GLN A 181 -22.85 19.40 18.17
N SER A 182 -22.53 18.66 19.23
CA SER A 182 -22.99 18.97 20.60
C SER A 182 -22.14 20.02 21.33
N GLN A 183 -21.14 20.61 20.67
CA GLN A 183 -20.20 21.56 21.27
C GLN A 183 -19.49 20.98 22.53
N PRO A 184 -18.80 19.86 22.42
CA PRO A 184 -18.20 19.18 23.56
C PRO A 184 -17.04 19.98 24.15
N ASP A 185 -16.68 19.69 25.38
CA ASP A 185 -15.39 20.08 25.92
C ASP A 185 -14.24 19.25 25.34
N LEU A 186 -13.00 19.68 25.55
CA LEU A 186 -11.82 18.98 25.03
C LEU A 186 -11.66 17.59 25.63
N ALA A 187 -12.08 17.36 26.87
CA ALA A 187 -11.99 16.07 27.52
C ALA A 187 -12.92 15.05 26.88
N ALA A 188 -14.12 15.46 26.45
CA ALA A 188 -15.06 14.60 25.73
C ALA A 188 -14.51 14.21 24.35
N ILE A 189 -13.84 15.13 23.63
CA ILE A 189 -13.16 14.82 22.37
C ILE A 189 -12.06 13.78 22.62
N ASP A 190 -11.19 14.01 23.59
CA ASP A 190 -10.07 13.11 23.89
C ASP A 190 -10.54 11.70 24.32
N ALA A 191 -11.70 11.59 24.97
CA ALA A 191 -12.24 10.33 25.46
C ALA A 191 -12.70 9.37 24.33
N VAL A 192 -13.05 9.89 23.15
CA VAL A 192 -13.49 9.04 22.01
C VAL A 192 -12.34 8.60 21.11
N LEU A 193 -11.20 9.28 21.13
CA LEU A 193 -10.08 8.97 20.23
C LEU A 193 -9.56 7.52 20.39
N PRO A 194 -9.39 6.96 21.62
CA PRO A 194 -8.99 5.57 21.79
C PRO A 194 -10.03 4.57 21.24
N GLN A 195 -11.31 4.92 21.21
CA GLN A 195 -12.38 4.05 20.72
C GLN A 195 -12.26 3.87 19.20
N ILE A 196 -11.88 4.92 18.47
CA ILE A 196 -11.62 4.88 17.03
C ILE A 196 -10.50 3.89 16.71
N GLN A 197 -9.38 3.96 17.45
CA GLN A 197 -8.29 2.98 17.31
C GLN A 197 -8.76 1.57 17.64
N ALA A 198 -9.46 1.38 18.78
CA ALA A 198 -9.91 0.06 19.23
C ALA A 198 -10.82 -0.63 18.20
N GLU A 199 -11.67 0.13 17.50
CA GLU A 199 -12.53 -0.40 16.45
C GLU A 199 -11.76 -0.77 15.18
N ARG A 200 -10.74 0.03 14.80
CA ARG A 200 -10.03 -0.13 13.53
C ARG A 200 -8.84 -1.08 13.58
N GLU A 201 -8.09 -1.09 14.68
CA GLU A 201 -6.81 -1.79 14.79
C GLU A 201 -6.89 -3.30 14.54
N PRO A 202 -7.95 -4.03 14.98
CA PRO A 202 -8.06 -5.46 14.70
C PRO A 202 -8.08 -5.78 13.20
N GLU A 203 -8.80 -5.00 12.40
CA GLU A 203 -8.84 -5.18 10.95
C GLU A 203 -7.50 -4.85 10.30
N ILE A 204 -6.84 -3.76 10.72
CA ILE A 204 -5.51 -3.38 10.24
C ILE A 204 -4.50 -4.51 10.49
N ILE A 205 -4.52 -5.11 11.68
CA ILE A 205 -3.65 -6.24 12.03
C ILE A 205 -3.87 -7.41 11.06
N GLN A 206 -5.12 -7.79 10.82
CA GLN A 206 -5.47 -8.91 9.94
C GLN A 206 -5.02 -8.67 8.49
N ILE A 207 -5.25 -7.46 7.97
CA ILE A 207 -4.81 -7.10 6.61
C ILE A 207 -3.28 -7.14 6.50
N GLN A 208 -2.55 -6.59 7.47
CA GLN A 208 -1.09 -6.63 7.46
C GLN A 208 -0.56 -8.07 7.55
N GLN A 209 -1.17 -8.94 8.36
CA GLN A 209 -0.82 -10.37 8.42
C GLN A 209 -1.03 -11.09 7.07
N LEU A 210 -2.14 -10.82 6.37
CA LEU A 210 -2.38 -11.36 5.02
C LEU A 210 -1.31 -10.87 4.03
N GLN A 211 -0.97 -9.58 4.08
CA GLN A 211 0.08 -9.02 3.23
C GLN A 211 1.44 -9.67 3.50
N GLN A 212 1.80 -9.91 4.77
CA GLN A 212 3.03 -10.61 5.16
C GLN A 212 3.05 -12.05 4.64
N ALA A 213 1.94 -12.78 4.75
CA ALA A 213 1.84 -14.13 4.22
C ALA A 213 2.05 -14.19 2.71
N GLU A 214 1.56 -13.19 1.96
CA GLU A 214 1.79 -13.10 0.52
C GLU A 214 3.23 -12.73 0.18
N VAL A 215 3.87 -11.84 0.95
CA VAL A 215 5.31 -11.55 0.81
C VAL A 215 6.11 -12.84 1.00
N ALA A 216 5.84 -13.59 2.07
CA ALA A 216 6.55 -14.85 2.35
C ALA A 216 6.39 -15.88 1.23
N GLN A 217 5.19 -16.01 0.64
CA GLN A 217 4.96 -16.88 -0.52
C GLN A 217 5.76 -16.42 -1.76
N ALA A 218 5.77 -15.11 -2.03
CA ALA A 218 6.53 -14.54 -3.14
C ALA A 218 8.04 -14.76 -2.96
N GLU A 219 8.55 -14.64 -1.73
CA GLU A 219 9.95 -14.92 -1.40
C GLU A 219 10.32 -16.40 -1.57
N GLN A 220 9.44 -17.33 -1.19
CA GLN A 220 9.66 -18.75 -1.45
C GLN A 220 9.78 -19.02 -2.95
N LEU A 221 8.90 -18.45 -3.77
CA LEU A 221 9.00 -18.55 -5.22
C LEU A 221 10.28 -17.91 -5.75
N ARG A 222 10.68 -16.76 -5.23
CA ARG A 222 11.91 -16.06 -5.63
C ARG A 222 13.16 -16.85 -5.30
N ASN A 223 13.23 -17.42 -4.10
CA ASN A 223 14.46 -17.98 -3.56
C ASN A 223 14.64 -19.48 -3.85
N ASN A 224 13.57 -20.20 -4.19
CA ASN A 224 13.61 -21.65 -4.40
C ASN A 224 13.32 -22.02 -5.86
N ALA A 225 14.36 -22.42 -6.60
CA ALA A 225 14.24 -22.85 -8.00
C ALA A 225 13.37 -24.11 -8.18
N LEU A 226 13.41 -25.05 -7.22
CA LEU A 226 12.60 -26.27 -7.28
C LEU A 226 11.12 -25.95 -7.11
N VAL A 227 10.78 -25.05 -6.19
CA VAL A 227 9.40 -24.56 -6.00
C VAL A 227 8.93 -23.88 -7.27
N ARG A 228 9.71 -22.98 -7.86
CA ARG A 228 9.36 -22.34 -9.15
C ARG A 228 9.10 -23.36 -10.25
N TYR A 229 10.01 -24.34 -10.39
CA TYR A 229 9.88 -25.39 -11.39
C TYR A 229 8.59 -26.21 -11.16
N GLY A 230 8.37 -26.66 -9.93
CA GLY A 230 7.17 -27.41 -9.56
C GLY A 230 5.88 -26.63 -9.85
N VAL A 231 5.82 -25.37 -9.41
CA VAL A 231 4.66 -24.50 -9.67
C VAL A 231 4.46 -24.31 -11.18
N SER A 232 5.50 -24.02 -11.96
CA SER A 232 5.35 -23.81 -13.41
C SER A 232 4.83 -25.05 -14.15
N ARG A 233 5.19 -26.27 -13.70
CA ARG A 233 4.75 -27.53 -14.29
C ARG A 233 3.34 -27.93 -13.84
N LEU A 234 3.01 -27.71 -12.57
CA LEU A 234 1.74 -28.14 -11.97
C LEU A 234 0.63 -27.09 -12.11
N ALA A 235 0.97 -25.80 -12.28
CA ALA A 235 -0.01 -24.73 -12.38
C ALA A 235 -1.13 -24.97 -13.41
N PRO A 236 -0.86 -25.50 -14.61
CA PRO A 236 -1.93 -25.83 -15.56
C PRO A 236 -2.93 -26.87 -15.02
N LEU A 237 -2.44 -27.86 -14.24
CA LEU A 237 -3.25 -28.96 -13.68
C LEU A 237 -4.11 -28.50 -12.48
N ILE A 238 -3.58 -27.59 -11.65
CA ILE A 238 -4.24 -27.10 -10.44
C ILE A 238 -4.80 -25.67 -10.61
N ARG A 239 -4.95 -25.20 -11.85
CA ARG A 239 -5.39 -23.84 -12.20
C ARG A 239 -6.69 -23.45 -11.50
N SER A 240 -7.67 -24.34 -11.43
CA SER A 240 -8.95 -24.07 -10.77
C SER A 240 -8.80 -23.85 -9.27
N LEU A 241 -7.96 -24.65 -8.60
CA LEU A 241 -7.69 -24.52 -7.16
C LEU A 241 -6.92 -23.23 -6.85
N ILE A 242 -5.90 -22.91 -7.66
CA ILE A 242 -5.16 -21.65 -7.53
C ILE A 242 -6.11 -20.47 -7.70
N ARG A 243 -6.96 -20.50 -8.74
CA ARG A 243 -7.94 -19.45 -9.01
C ARG A 243 -8.92 -19.29 -7.85
N GLN A 244 -9.48 -20.39 -7.33
CA GLN A 244 -10.43 -20.36 -6.22
C GLN A 244 -9.79 -19.75 -4.96
N SER A 245 -8.65 -20.28 -4.54
CA SER A 245 -7.90 -19.76 -3.39
C SER A 245 -7.53 -18.27 -3.54
N TRP A 246 -7.23 -17.83 -4.77
CA TRP A 246 -6.95 -16.44 -5.05
C TRP A 246 -8.22 -15.58 -4.95
N LEU A 247 -9.35 -16.03 -5.48
CA LEU A 247 -10.63 -15.33 -5.41
C LEU A 247 -11.11 -15.17 -3.96
N ASP A 248 -11.00 -16.22 -3.14
CA ASP A 248 -11.40 -16.18 -1.73
C ASP A 248 -10.59 -15.13 -0.95
N ARG A 249 -9.28 -15.09 -1.18
CA ARG A 249 -8.43 -14.05 -0.58
C ARG A 249 -8.76 -12.65 -1.09
N GLN A 250 -9.11 -12.49 -2.39
CA GLN A 250 -9.52 -11.20 -2.94
C GLN A 250 -10.83 -10.71 -2.31
N LEU A 251 -11.79 -11.59 -2.07
CA LEU A 251 -13.05 -11.24 -1.42
C LEU A 251 -12.82 -10.67 -0.02
N GLN A 252 -11.99 -11.34 0.79
CA GLN A 252 -11.63 -10.87 2.13
C GLN A 252 -10.99 -9.48 2.11
N LEU A 253 -10.08 -9.23 1.17
CA LEU A 253 -9.42 -7.93 1.04
C LEU A 253 -10.36 -6.84 0.50
N ARG A 254 -11.27 -7.17 -0.41
CA ARG A 254 -12.21 -6.19 -1.00
C ARG A 254 -13.34 -5.80 -0.04
N GLN A 255 -13.89 -6.75 0.69
CA GLN A 255 -14.99 -6.54 1.61
C GLN A 255 -14.54 -6.06 2.99
N GLY A 256 -13.25 -6.32 3.33
CA GLY A 256 -12.72 -6.13 4.67
C GLY A 256 -13.19 -7.25 5.61
N PHE A 257 -12.71 -7.22 6.84
CA PHE A 257 -13.11 -8.15 7.90
C PHE A 257 -14.24 -7.61 8.77
N THR A 258 -14.39 -6.30 8.80
CA THR A 258 -15.45 -5.62 9.52
C THR A 258 -16.35 -4.87 8.53
N GLN A 259 -17.62 -4.70 8.88
CA GLN A 259 -18.50 -3.84 8.11
C GLN A 259 -18.43 -2.42 8.68
N VAL A 260 -18.01 -1.48 7.85
CA VAL A 260 -17.91 -0.07 8.23
C VAL A 260 -18.86 0.73 7.37
N TYR A 261 -19.83 1.38 8.00
CA TYR A 261 -20.82 2.23 7.35
C TYR A 261 -20.80 3.62 7.95
N LEU A 262 -21.07 4.63 7.13
CA LEU A 262 -21.30 5.97 7.61
C LEU A 262 -22.70 6.03 8.22
N THR A 263 -22.80 6.44 9.51
CA THR A 263 -24.04 6.44 10.30
C THR A 263 -24.50 7.85 10.71
N ILE A 264 -23.83 8.89 10.22
CA ILE A 264 -24.10 10.32 10.49
C ILE A 264 -25.02 10.91 9.43
#